data_7da7e7517ce14b60191ebe145acec838
#
_entry.id   7da7e7517ce14b60191ebe145acec838
#
_cell.length_a   1.000
_cell.length_b   1.000
_cell.length_c   1.000
_cell.angle_alpha   90.00
_cell.angle_beta   90.00
_cell.angle_gamma   90.00
#
_symmetry.space_group_name_H-M   'P 1'
#
loop_
_entity.id
_entity.type
_entity.pdbx_description
1 polymer ?
#
loop_
_entity_poly.entity_id
_entity_poly.type
_entity_poly.pdbx_seq_one_letter_code
_entity_poly.pdbx_strand_id
1 'polypeptide(L)'
;MNIFDQMVARYEVSTVAQKRNATCEVMQEITLAGLYRSGFFNKAAFYGGTCLRIFHNLPRFSEDMDFSLIRKSSEFNLEDYFPAIIEEFKATGQEVVITRKEKKNETNVESAFLKADTAMYDMNFKSVRDFKVKIEVDVNPPEGFNTEQKLSMLPFSFMTRCFTLEDLFAGKMHALLFRNWKNRIKGRDWFDFEWYIRHNIPLNFSHLQIRAKEFNGMDLDKDSFREMLNNRLASSDIQLVKNDVSPFVENPASLDIWSNEYFLLLSERIKFF
;
A
#
# COMPACT_ATOMS: atom_id res chain seq x y z
N MET A 1 1.67 27.86 -14.93
CA MET A 1 1.74 26.45 -14.46
C MET A 1 1.62 26.49 -12.94
N ASN A 2 0.61 25.86 -12.36
CA ASN A 2 0.43 25.78 -10.91
C ASN A 2 1.39 24.73 -10.31
N ILE A 3 1.45 24.62 -8.98
CA ILE A 3 2.35 23.68 -8.29
C ILE A 3 2.01 22.23 -8.65
N PHE A 4 0.73 21.88 -8.76
CA PHE A 4 0.28 20.56 -9.16
C PHE A 4 0.85 20.16 -10.54
N ASP A 5 0.71 21.03 -11.53
CA ASP A 5 1.22 20.76 -12.89
C ASP A 5 2.74 20.60 -12.91
N GLN A 6 3.48 21.37 -12.08
CA GLN A 6 4.93 21.22 -11.93
C GLN A 6 5.29 19.87 -11.30
N MET A 7 4.53 19.41 -10.31
CA MET A 7 4.73 18.10 -9.71
C MET A 7 4.47 16.96 -10.70
N VAL A 8 3.42 17.04 -11.52
CA VAL A 8 3.15 16.05 -12.56
C VAL A 8 4.21 16.05 -13.66
N ALA A 9 4.75 17.20 -14.01
CA ALA A 9 5.80 17.34 -15.05
C ALA A 9 7.14 16.66 -14.70
N ARG A 10 7.34 16.21 -13.46
CA ARG A 10 8.53 15.41 -13.05
C ARG A 10 8.54 14.00 -13.64
N TYR A 11 7.38 13.51 -14.05
CA TYR A 11 7.24 12.15 -14.57
C TYR A 11 7.40 12.14 -16.08
N GLU A 12 8.24 11.25 -16.56
CA GLU A 12 8.29 10.92 -18.00
C GLU A 12 7.07 10.07 -18.35
N VAL A 13 6.11 10.66 -19.04
CA VAL A 13 4.85 10.00 -19.39
C VAL A 13 4.68 9.95 -20.90
N SER A 14 4.58 8.75 -21.46
CA SER A 14 4.38 8.52 -22.91
C SER A 14 2.99 7.96 -23.21
N THR A 15 2.25 7.48 -22.19
CA THR A 15 0.92 6.90 -22.36
C THR A 15 -0.11 7.56 -21.44
N VAL A 16 -1.40 7.44 -21.79
CA VAL A 16 -2.51 7.92 -20.97
C VAL A 16 -2.51 7.23 -19.59
N ALA A 17 -2.18 5.94 -19.54
CA ALA A 17 -2.10 5.18 -18.30
C ALA A 17 -0.98 5.70 -17.39
N GLN A 18 0.20 5.97 -17.92
CA GLN A 18 1.32 6.54 -17.18
C GLN A 18 0.98 7.95 -16.65
N LYS A 19 0.34 8.79 -17.48
CA LYS A 19 -0.12 10.11 -17.04
C LYS A 19 -1.12 10.03 -15.89
N ARG A 20 -2.06 9.07 -15.96
CA ARG A 20 -3.00 8.81 -14.88
C ARG A 20 -2.29 8.39 -13.60
N ASN A 21 -1.36 7.45 -13.68
CA ASN A 21 -0.60 6.98 -12.54
C ASN A 21 0.23 8.10 -11.89
N ALA A 22 0.94 8.90 -12.68
CA ALA A 22 1.68 10.07 -12.21
C ALA A 22 0.77 11.10 -11.53
N THR A 23 -0.40 11.38 -12.11
CA THR A 23 -1.39 12.28 -11.50
C THR A 23 -1.87 11.75 -10.15
N CYS A 24 -2.19 10.45 -10.04
CA CYS A 24 -2.59 9.83 -8.78
C CYS A 24 -1.47 9.89 -7.74
N GLU A 25 -0.20 9.65 -8.11
CA GLU A 25 0.95 9.74 -7.21
C GLU A 25 1.14 11.17 -6.67
N VAL A 26 1.00 12.20 -7.53
CA VAL A 26 1.00 13.61 -7.07
C VAL A 26 -0.15 13.91 -6.12
N MET A 27 -1.35 13.39 -6.38
CA MET A 27 -2.48 13.51 -5.42
C MET A 27 -2.15 12.86 -4.07
N GLN A 28 -1.47 11.73 -4.07
CA GLN A 28 -1.04 11.04 -2.85
C GLN A 28 -0.01 11.86 -2.07
N GLU A 29 0.98 12.45 -2.75
CA GLU A 29 1.98 13.33 -2.12
C GLU A 29 1.33 14.57 -1.47
N ILE A 30 0.39 15.23 -2.15
CA ILE A 30 -0.35 16.38 -1.60
C ILE A 30 -1.23 15.95 -0.43
N THR A 31 -1.85 14.77 -0.49
CA THR A 31 -2.62 14.21 0.62
C THR A 31 -1.76 14.00 1.85
N LEU A 32 -0.54 13.45 1.69
CA LEU A 32 0.41 13.30 2.81
C LEU A 32 0.77 14.65 3.43
N ALA A 33 0.95 15.70 2.62
CA ALA A 33 1.21 17.05 3.11
C ALA A 33 0.06 17.62 3.95
N GLY A 34 -1.19 17.45 3.49
CA GLY A 34 -2.38 17.84 4.25
C GLY A 34 -2.54 17.06 5.56
N LEU A 35 -2.29 15.76 5.53
CA LEU A 35 -2.28 14.91 6.71
C LEU A 35 -1.18 15.32 7.71
N TYR A 36 -0.01 15.71 7.23
CA TYR A 36 1.05 16.24 8.08
C TYR A 36 0.63 17.52 8.79
N ARG A 37 0.07 18.50 8.05
CA ARG A 37 -0.38 19.79 8.64
C ARG A 37 -1.43 19.61 9.72
N SER A 38 -2.28 18.62 9.59
CA SER A 38 -3.33 18.32 10.57
C SER A 38 -2.85 17.52 11.80
N GLY A 39 -1.56 17.14 11.85
CA GLY A 39 -1.01 16.32 12.93
C GLY A 39 -1.43 14.84 12.90
N PHE A 40 -1.93 14.34 11.77
CA PHE A 40 -2.38 12.96 11.59
C PHE A 40 -1.28 11.95 11.97
N PHE A 41 -0.01 12.21 11.60
CA PHE A 41 1.12 11.33 11.88
C PHE A 41 1.52 11.25 13.36
N ASN A 42 0.88 12.00 14.25
CA ASN A 42 0.99 11.78 15.70
C ASN A 42 0.21 10.52 16.15
N LYS A 43 -0.84 10.14 15.39
CA LYS A 43 -1.73 9.02 15.72
C LYS A 43 -1.62 7.83 14.78
N ALA A 44 -1.15 8.04 13.56
CA ALA A 44 -1.12 7.03 12.50
C ALA A 44 0.23 6.96 11.79
N ALA A 45 0.48 5.83 11.12
CA ALA A 45 1.63 5.61 10.28
C ALA A 45 1.19 5.15 8.88
N PHE A 46 1.92 5.57 7.87
CA PHE A 46 1.72 5.20 6.48
C PHE A 46 2.38 3.85 6.19
N TYR A 47 1.68 2.98 5.46
CA TYR A 47 2.21 1.67 5.10
C TYR A 47 1.71 1.22 3.71
N GLY A 48 1.99 0.00 3.32
CA GLY A 48 1.50 -0.57 2.06
C GLY A 48 2.33 -0.20 0.83
N GLY A 49 1.77 -0.48 -0.34
CA GLY A 49 2.49 -0.34 -1.62
C GLY A 49 2.81 1.10 -1.99
N THR A 50 1.97 2.05 -1.61
CA THR A 50 2.21 3.48 -1.89
C THR A 50 3.31 4.05 -0.99
N CYS A 51 3.43 3.58 0.25
CA CYS A 51 4.56 3.91 1.12
C CYS A 51 5.88 3.43 0.50
N LEU A 52 5.93 2.20 -0.02
CA LEU A 52 7.11 1.67 -0.74
C LEU A 52 7.41 2.50 -2.00
N ARG A 53 6.39 2.90 -2.76
CA ARG A 53 6.55 3.70 -3.98
C ARG A 53 7.16 5.06 -3.68
N ILE A 54 6.57 5.82 -2.76
CA ILE A 54 6.94 7.21 -2.50
C ILE A 54 8.27 7.31 -1.73
N PHE A 55 8.51 6.44 -0.75
CA PHE A 55 9.64 6.57 0.16
C PHE A 55 10.80 5.59 -0.09
N HIS A 56 10.58 4.56 -0.90
CA HIS A 56 11.59 3.52 -1.12
C HIS A 56 11.83 3.20 -2.60
N ASN A 57 11.32 4.06 -3.51
CA ASN A 57 11.54 3.95 -4.95
C ASN A 57 11.10 2.60 -5.54
N LEU A 58 9.97 2.05 -5.08
CA LEU A 58 9.39 0.85 -5.69
C LEU A 58 9.05 1.15 -7.16
N PRO A 59 9.62 0.38 -8.16
CA PRO A 59 9.48 0.72 -9.58
C PRO A 59 8.15 0.24 -10.17
N ARG A 60 7.06 0.46 -9.43
CA ARG A 60 5.68 0.32 -9.87
C ARG A 60 4.78 1.34 -9.17
N PHE A 61 3.77 1.79 -9.87
CA PHE A 61 2.74 2.66 -9.30
C PHE A 61 1.84 1.92 -8.31
N SER A 62 1.21 2.68 -7.42
CA SER A 62 0.26 2.20 -6.43
C SER A 62 -0.94 3.14 -6.33
N GLU A 63 -2.13 2.58 -6.07
CA GLU A 63 -3.39 3.33 -6.14
C GLU A 63 -3.90 3.78 -4.77
N ASP A 64 -3.80 2.89 -3.78
CA ASP A 64 -4.43 3.08 -2.47
C ASP A 64 -3.42 3.69 -1.49
N MET A 65 -3.89 4.53 -0.56
CA MET A 65 -3.12 5.03 0.57
C MET A 65 -3.58 4.31 1.83
N ASP A 66 -2.72 3.47 2.35
CA ASP A 66 -2.98 2.63 3.51
C ASP A 66 -2.31 3.24 4.75
N PHE A 67 -3.11 3.47 5.80
CA PHE A 67 -2.64 3.96 7.09
C PHE A 67 -3.08 3.02 8.21
N SER A 68 -2.27 2.97 9.26
CA SER A 68 -2.56 2.22 10.47
C SER A 68 -2.44 3.15 11.67
N LEU A 69 -3.39 3.10 12.60
CA LEU A 69 -3.19 3.77 13.88
C LEU A 69 -2.00 3.14 14.62
N ILE A 70 -1.29 3.94 15.42
CA ILE A 70 -0.20 3.47 16.28
C ILE A 70 -0.75 2.73 17.50
N ARG A 71 -1.96 3.11 17.91
CA ARG A 71 -2.71 2.49 19.01
C ARG A 71 -4.15 2.34 18.58
N LYS A 72 -4.76 1.21 18.92
CA LYS A 72 -6.19 0.94 18.67
C LYS A 72 -7.06 2.07 19.25
N SER A 73 -8.01 2.57 18.46
CA SER A 73 -8.93 3.62 18.89
C SER A 73 -10.25 3.54 18.12
N SER A 74 -11.33 3.32 18.86
CA SER A 74 -12.70 3.38 18.30
C SER A 74 -13.20 4.80 18.09
N GLU A 75 -12.55 5.80 18.70
CA GLU A 75 -12.95 7.23 18.63
C GLU A 75 -12.23 7.96 17.49
N PHE A 76 -11.35 7.30 16.77
CA PHE A 76 -10.62 7.92 15.68
C PHE A 76 -11.58 8.22 14.51
N ASN A 77 -11.56 9.48 14.06
CA ASN A 77 -12.31 9.92 12.91
C ASN A 77 -11.38 10.57 11.88
N LEU A 78 -11.27 9.98 10.69
CA LEU A 78 -10.43 10.51 9.61
C LEU A 78 -10.99 11.83 9.03
N GLU A 79 -12.30 12.07 9.16
CA GLU A 79 -12.96 13.28 8.64
C GLU A 79 -12.42 14.56 9.29
N ASP A 80 -11.91 14.48 10.53
CA ASP A 80 -11.30 15.60 11.25
C ASP A 80 -10.06 16.17 10.53
N TYR A 81 -9.45 15.40 9.65
CA TYR A 81 -8.24 15.75 8.88
C TYR A 81 -8.54 16.26 7.46
N PHE A 82 -9.78 16.10 6.96
CA PHE A 82 -10.16 16.50 5.60
C PHE A 82 -10.02 17.98 5.31
N PRO A 83 -10.34 18.90 6.23
CA PRO A 83 -10.15 20.33 5.96
C PRO A 83 -8.72 20.67 5.56
N ALA A 84 -7.70 20.11 6.24
CA ALA A 84 -6.30 20.35 5.92
C ALA A 84 -5.89 19.75 4.58
N ILE A 85 -6.41 18.58 4.22
CA ILE A 85 -6.17 17.97 2.90
C ILE A 85 -6.74 18.87 1.81
N ILE A 86 -8.00 19.32 1.95
CA ILE A 86 -8.68 20.18 0.96
C ILE A 86 -7.95 21.50 0.78
N GLU A 87 -7.50 22.14 1.87
CA GLU A 87 -6.73 23.39 1.80
C GLU A 87 -5.36 23.19 1.13
N GLU A 88 -4.70 22.06 1.36
CA GLU A 88 -3.43 21.76 0.68
C GLU A 88 -3.63 21.60 -0.84
N PHE A 89 -4.70 20.94 -1.27
CA PHE A 89 -5.03 20.85 -2.70
C PHE A 89 -5.33 22.22 -3.31
N LYS A 90 -6.10 23.08 -2.62
CA LYS A 90 -6.35 24.45 -3.07
C LYS A 90 -5.06 25.26 -3.22
N ALA A 91 -4.13 25.12 -2.27
CA ALA A 91 -2.83 25.78 -2.33
C ALA A 91 -1.99 25.34 -3.56
N THR A 92 -2.18 24.13 -4.04
CA THR A 92 -1.53 23.62 -5.27
C THR A 92 -2.30 23.94 -6.55
N GLY A 93 -3.48 24.59 -6.45
CA GLY A 93 -4.32 24.99 -7.57
C GLY A 93 -5.34 23.94 -8.01
N GLN A 94 -5.70 23.01 -7.13
CA GLN A 94 -6.68 21.96 -7.40
C GLN A 94 -7.83 21.97 -6.39
N GLU A 95 -8.99 21.50 -6.81
CA GLU A 95 -10.12 21.27 -5.93
C GLU A 95 -10.48 19.78 -5.87
N VAL A 96 -10.60 19.25 -4.66
CA VAL A 96 -10.96 17.85 -4.42
C VAL A 96 -12.23 17.72 -3.60
N VAL A 97 -12.88 16.57 -3.73
CA VAL A 97 -14.00 16.13 -2.89
C VAL A 97 -13.61 14.80 -2.27
N ILE A 98 -13.79 14.66 -0.96
CA ILE A 98 -13.57 13.43 -0.23
C ILE A 98 -14.93 12.89 0.19
N THR A 99 -15.21 11.64 -0.18
CA THR A 99 -16.48 10.97 0.12
C THR A 99 -16.25 9.69 0.90
N ARG A 100 -17.04 9.46 1.94
CA ARG A 100 -17.03 8.20 2.67
C ARG A 100 -17.60 7.09 1.80
N LYS A 101 -16.91 5.96 1.76
CA LYS A 101 -17.49 4.74 1.20
C LYS A 101 -18.36 4.06 2.23
N GLU A 102 -19.67 4.01 1.97
CA GLU A 102 -20.54 3.10 2.70
C GLU A 102 -20.18 1.66 2.34
N LYS A 103 -20.02 0.81 3.36
CA LYS A 103 -19.87 -0.63 3.15
C LYS A 103 -21.17 -1.12 2.51
N LYS A 104 -21.17 -1.46 1.22
CA LYS A 104 -22.22 -2.30 0.68
C LYS A 104 -22.13 -3.62 1.43
N ASN A 105 -23.27 -4.05 2.02
CA ASN A 105 -23.41 -5.35 2.64
C ASN A 105 -23.22 -6.44 1.58
N GLU A 106 -21.99 -6.73 1.25
CA GLU A 106 -21.64 -7.94 0.50
C GLU A 106 -21.61 -9.07 1.51
N THR A 107 -22.63 -9.89 1.44
CA THR A 107 -22.83 -11.16 2.14
C THR A 107 -21.78 -12.20 1.70
N ASN A 108 -20.49 -11.93 1.93
CA ASN A 108 -19.42 -12.91 1.79
C ASN A 108 -18.60 -12.92 3.07
N VAL A 109 -18.78 -13.99 3.82
CA VAL A 109 -18.14 -14.26 5.13
C VAL A 109 -16.61 -14.11 5.09
N GLU A 110 -15.97 -14.28 3.93
CA GLU A 110 -14.51 -14.17 3.76
C GLU A 110 -13.97 -12.74 3.69
N SER A 111 -14.79 -11.75 3.32
CA SER A 111 -14.37 -10.33 3.32
C SER A 111 -14.57 -9.65 4.67
N ALA A 112 -15.33 -10.24 5.57
CA ALA A 112 -15.65 -9.69 6.89
C ALA A 112 -14.44 -9.69 7.84
N PHE A 113 -13.53 -10.66 7.72
CA PHE A 113 -12.40 -10.81 8.62
C PHE A 113 -11.32 -9.72 8.45
N LEU A 114 -11.15 -9.15 7.27
CA LEU A 114 -10.10 -8.14 7.00
C LEU A 114 -10.58 -6.69 7.09
N LYS A 115 -11.87 -6.40 7.34
CA LYS A 115 -12.44 -5.07 7.11
C LYS A 115 -13.38 -4.54 8.18
N ALA A 116 -13.52 -5.20 9.32
CA ALA A 116 -14.49 -4.77 10.35
C ALA A 116 -14.17 -3.35 10.86
N ASP A 117 -12.87 -3.01 10.96
CA ASP A 117 -12.36 -1.83 11.65
C ASP A 117 -11.58 -0.87 10.73
N THR A 118 -11.79 -0.91 9.41
CA THR A 118 -11.13 -0.01 8.47
C THR A 118 -12.11 1.06 7.96
N ALA A 119 -11.77 2.35 8.16
CA ALA A 119 -12.47 3.46 7.53
C ALA A 119 -11.92 3.67 6.10
N MET A 120 -12.81 3.71 5.12
CA MET A 120 -12.47 3.84 3.70
C MET A 120 -13.09 5.09 3.09
N TYR A 121 -12.28 5.88 2.38
CA TYR A 121 -12.69 7.10 1.72
C TYR A 121 -12.13 7.18 0.31
N ASP A 122 -12.89 7.80 -0.58
CA ASP A 122 -12.48 8.12 -1.94
C ASP A 122 -12.30 9.61 -2.10
N MET A 123 -11.16 10.03 -2.64
CA MET A 123 -10.87 11.41 -2.97
C MET A 123 -10.81 11.57 -4.49
N ASN A 124 -11.54 12.56 -5.01
CA ASN A 124 -11.62 12.84 -6.45
C ASN A 124 -11.45 14.34 -6.70
N PHE A 125 -10.95 14.71 -7.89
CA PHE A 125 -11.05 16.09 -8.35
C PHE A 125 -12.52 16.47 -8.59
N LYS A 126 -12.89 17.73 -8.31
CA LYS A 126 -14.22 18.24 -8.61
C LYS A 126 -14.49 18.31 -10.12
N SER A 127 -13.47 18.64 -10.89
CA SER A 127 -13.56 18.88 -12.34
C SER A 127 -13.49 17.62 -13.20
N VAL A 128 -12.81 16.55 -12.72
CA VAL A 128 -12.59 15.30 -13.47
C VAL A 128 -12.75 14.12 -12.54
N ARG A 129 -13.76 13.28 -12.78
CA ARG A 129 -14.06 12.10 -11.93
C ARG A 129 -13.15 10.89 -12.19
N ASP A 130 -12.25 10.97 -13.17
CA ASP A 130 -11.44 9.83 -13.60
C ASP A 130 -10.22 9.57 -12.72
N PHE A 131 -9.85 10.53 -11.86
CA PHE A 131 -8.74 10.40 -10.94
C PHE A 131 -9.27 10.19 -9.52
N LYS A 132 -8.92 9.04 -8.96
CA LYS A 132 -9.40 8.63 -7.66
C LYS A 132 -8.26 8.09 -6.83
N VAL A 133 -8.11 8.64 -5.63
CA VAL A 133 -7.23 8.12 -4.60
C VAL A 133 -8.08 7.58 -3.46
N LYS A 134 -7.85 6.34 -3.10
CA LYS A 134 -8.51 5.69 -1.97
C LYS A 134 -7.65 5.84 -0.72
N ILE A 135 -8.28 6.26 0.38
CA ILE A 135 -7.64 6.39 1.68
C ILE A 135 -8.26 5.36 2.61
N GLU A 136 -7.43 4.48 3.17
CA GLU A 136 -7.82 3.46 4.14
C GLU A 136 -7.05 3.66 5.44
N VAL A 137 -7.75 3.59 6.57
CA VAL A 137 -7.13 3.64 7.90
C VAL A 137 -7.56 2.43 8.70
N ASP A 138 -6.61 1.61 9.10
CA ASP A 138 -6.82 0.52 10.06
C ASP A 138 -6.86 1.13 11.46
N VAL A 139 -8.03 1.07 12.10
CA VAL A 139 -8.27 1.62 13.45
C VAL A 139 -8.08 0.59 14.56
N ASN A 140 -7.92 -0.68 14.18
CA ASN A 140 -7.65 -1.80 15.09
C ASN A 140 -6.44 -2.62 14.60
N PRO A 141 -5.25 -1.99 14.45
CA PRO A 141 -4.09 -2.66 13.89
C PRO A 141 -3.57 -3.77 14.80
N PRO A 142 -2.96 -4.82 14.23
CA PRO A 142 -2.17 -5.77 15.01
C PRO A 142 -0.97 -5.05 15.62
N GLU A 143 -0.65 -5.42 16.85
CA GLU A 143 0.48 -4.83 17.58
C GLU A 143 1.83 -5.34 17.04
N GLY A 144 2.94 -4.78 17.57
CA GLY A 144 4.28 -5.29 17.31
C GLY A 144 4.95 -4.81 16.03
N PHE A 145 4.45 -3.74 15.40
CA PHE A 145 5.13 -3.06 14.30
C PHE A 145 5.97 -1.87 14.80
N ASN A 146 7.00 -1.54 14.04
CA ASN A 146 7.87 -0.39 14.27
C ASN A 146 7.59 0.70 13.23
N THR A 147 7.88 1.95 13.61
CA THR A 147 7.74 3.09 12.71
C THR A 147 9.01 3.90 12.62
N GLU A 148 9.22 4.55 11.48
CA GLU A 148 10.30 5.49 11.24
C GLU A 148 9.77 6.80 10.64
N GLN A 149 10.59 7.85 10.66
CA GLN A 149 10.26 9.12 10.02
C GLN A 149 10.93 9.21 8.65
N LYS A 150 10.14 9.49 7.61
CA LYS A 150 10.61 9.70 6.25
C LYS A 150 10.40 11.15 5.82
N LEU A 151 11.40 11.74 5.21
CA LEU A 151 11.32 13.10 4.68
C LEU A 151 10.62 13.10 3.33
N SER A 152 9.51 13.82 3.22
CA SER A 152 8.90 14.23 1.96
C SER A 152 9.44 15.59 1.56
N MET A 153 9.65 15.83 0.25
CA MET A 153 10.19 17.10 -0.26
C MET A 153 9.13 17.93 -0.99
N LEU A 154 7.97 17.35 -1.29
CA LEU A 154 6.93 17.98 -2.10
C LEU A 154 5.55 17.77 -1.48
N PRO A 155 4.66 18.77 -1.62
CA PRO A 155 4.83 20.08 -2.24
C PRO A 155 5.73 21.04 -1.45
N PHE A 156 6.09 20.70 -0.22
CA PHE A 156 7.07 21.33 0.66
C PHE A 156 7.75 20.24 1.51
N SER A 157 8.79 20.59 2.28
CA SER A 157 9.48 19.59 3.12
C SER A 157 8.72 19.31 4.40
N PHE A 158 8.41 18.03 4.66
CA PHE A 158 7.73 17.57 5.88
C PHE A 158 8.10 16.13 6.21
N MET A 159 7.82 15.71 7.45
CA MET A 159 8.08 14.35 7.91
C MET A 159 6.80 13.51 7.89
N THR A 160 6.90 12.32 7.33
CA THR A 160 5.83 11.31 7.31
C THR A 160 6.25 10.14 8.19
N ARG A 161 5.41 9.75 9.14
CA ARG A 161 5.62 8.52 9.89
C ARG A 161 5.22 7.34 9.04
N CYS A 162 6.14 6.42 8.82
CA CYS A 162 5.96 5.21 8.04
C CYS A 162 6.25 3.96 8.86
N PHE A 163 5.74 2.81 8.46
CA PHE A 163 6.25 1.54 8.95
C PHE A 163 7.69 1.35 8.50
N THR A 164 8.50 0.62 9.29
CA THR A 164 9.83 0.19 8.85
C THR A 164 9.72 -0.81 7.68
N LEU A 165 10.79 -0.94 6.90
CA LEU A 165 10.79 -1.85 5.74
C LEU A 165 10.51 -3.31 6.11
N GLU A 166 11.04 -3.75 7.25
CA GLU A 166 10.87 -5.09 7.78
C GLU A 166 9.39 -5.38 8.13
N ASP A 167 8.69 -4.38 8.66
CA ASP A 167 7.27 -4.46 9.00
C ASP A 167 6.37 -4.34 7.76
N LEU A 168 6.74 -3.48 6.80
CA LEU A 168 6.09 -3.43 5.48
C LEU A 168 6.19 -4.79 4.78
N PHE A 169 7.34 -5.45 4.88
CA PHE A 169 7.54 -6.78 4.32
C PHE A 169 6.65 -7.81 5.02
N ALA A 170 6.54 -7.78 6.36
CA ALA A 170 5.64 -8.67 7.11
C ALA A 170 4.17 -8.52 6.66
N GLY A 171 3.71 -7.28 6.51
CA GLY A 171 2.38 -6.99 5.98
C GLY A 171 2.17 -7.52 4.55
N LYS A 172 3.19 -7.44 3.71
CA LYS A 172 3.17 -7.96 2.34
C LYS A 172 3.16 -9.48 2.30
N MET A 173 3.96 -10.15 3.13
CA MET A 173 3.96 -11.61 3.23
C MET A 173 2.63 -12.13 3.76
N HIS A 174 2.05 -11.47 4.76
CA HIS A 174 0.70 -11.80 5.21
C HIS A 174 -0.32 -11.71 4.05
N ALA A 175 -0.28 -10.64 3.26
CA ALA A 175 -1.17 -10.49 2.11
C ALA A 175 -0.95 -11.59 1.04
N LEU A 176 0.30 -11.94 0.72
CA LEU A 176 0.65 -12.96 -0.26
C LEU A 176 0.14 -14.35 0.16
N LEU A 177 0.26 -14.68 1.46
CA LEU A 177 -0.13 -16.00 1.99
C LEU A 177 -1.65 -16.14 2.16
N PHE A 178 -2.30 -15.15 2.76
CA PHE A 178 -3.65 -15.31 3.29
C PHE A 178 -4.75 -14.66 2.45
N ARG A 179 -4.40 -13.85 1.43
CA ARG A 179 -5.40 -13.28 0.53
C ARG A 179 -5.97 -14.35 -0.39
N ASN A 180 -7.20 -14.75 -0.14
CA ASN A 180 -7.98 -15.65 -1.00
C ASN A 180 -9.00 -14.86 -1.82
N TRP A 181 -8.64 -14.57 -3.06
CA TRP A 181 -9.60 -14.07 -4.03
C TRP A 181 -10.03 -15.24 -4.90
N LYS A 182 -11.30 -15.60 -4.88
CA LYS A 182 -11.85 -16.79 -5.60
C LYS A 182 -11.43 -16.87 -7.07
N ASN A 183 -11.19 -15.72 -7.73
CA ASN A 183 -10.87 -15.65 -9.17
C ASN A 183 -9.82 -14.58 -9.52
N ARG A 184 -9.05 -14.06 -8.56
CA ARG A 184 -8.07 -13.00 -8.83
C ARG A 184 -6.82 -13.18 -7.98
N ILE A 185 -5.67 -13.20 -8.65
CA ILE A 185 -4.36 -13.11 -8.00
C ILE A 185 -3.94 -11.64 -8.01
N LYS A 186 -3.43 -11.12 -6.89
CA LYS A 186 -2.92 -9.75 -6.82
C LYS A 186 -1.42 -9.75 -7.13
N GLY A 187 -1.06 -9.63 -8.40
CA GLY A 187 0.32 -9.70 -8.90
C GLY A 187 1.25 -8.67 -8.27
N ARG A 188 0.71 -7.54 -7.80
CA ARG A 188 1.47 -6.52 -7.05
C ARG A 188 2.11 -7.07 -5.78
N ASP A 189 1.52 -8.06 -5.12
CA ASP A 189 2.11 -8.67 -3.92
C ASP A 189 3.36 -9.49 -4.26
N TRP A 190 3.40 -10.11 -5.45
CA TRP A 190 4.54 -10.84 -5.99
C TRP A 190 5.67 -9.90 -6.40
N PHE A 191 5.34 -8.78 -7.05
CA PHE A 191 6.30 -7.74 -7.42
C PHE A 191 7.01 -7.16 -6.19
N ASP A 192 6.22 -6.86 -5.16
CA ASP A 192 6.77 -6.32 -3.91
C ASP A 192 7.62 -7.37 -3.20
N PHE A 193 7.23 -8.66 -3.21
CA PHE A 193 8.03 -9.75 -2.66
C PHE A 193 9.41 -9.84 -3.34
N GLU A 194 9.45 -9.85 -4.69
CA GLU A 194 10.71 -9.80 -5.44
C GLU A 194 11.54 -8.59 -5.05
N TRP A 195 10.91 -7.41 -4.96
CA TRP A 195 11.59 -6.17 -4.61
C TRP A 195 12.27 -6.25 -3.24
N TYR A 196 11.59 -6.76 -2.21
CA TYR A 196 12.17 -6.94 -0.87
C TYR A 196 13.39 -7.87 -0.90
N ILE A 197 13.29 -8.98 -1.60
CA ILE A 197 14.40 -9.93 -1.71
C ILE A 197 15.61 -9.31 -2.42
N ARG A 198 15.39 -8.61 -3.52
CA ARG A 198 16.45 -7.94 -4.29
C ARG A 198 17.17 -6.85 -3.48
N HIS A 199 16.47 -6.19 -2.58
CA HIS A 199 17.04 -5.16 -1.70
C HIS A 199 17.58 -5.74 -0.38
N ASN A 200 17.57 -7.06 -0.21
CA ASN A 200 18.03 -7.76 1.00
C ASN A 200 17.33 -7.29 2.29
N ILE A 201 16.09 -6.85 2.21
CA ILE A 201 15.31 -6.44 3.37
C ILE A 201 14.95 -7.68 4.18
N PRO A 202 15.24 -7.73 5.50
CA PRO A 202 14.84 -8.85 6.33
C PRO A 202 13.35 -8.76 6.68
N LEU A 203 12.70 -9.91 6.79
CA LEU A 203 11.30 -10.02 7.18
C LEU A 203 11.17 -9.92 8.70
N ASN A 204 10.38 -8.97 9.23
CA ASN A 204 9.98 -9.01 10.64
C ASN A 204 9.00 -10.18 10.86
N PHE A 205 9.58 -11.35 11.19
CA PHE A 205 8.80 -12.56 11.33
C PHE A 205 7.87 -12.53 12.55
N SER A 206 8.28 -11.88 13.64
CA SER A 206 7.45 -11.71 14.83
C SER A 206 6.18 -10.92 14.53
N HIS A 207 6.29 -9.84 13.74
CA HIS A 207 5.10 -9.09 13.31
C HIS A 207 4.22 -9.91 12.36
N LEU A 208 4.79 -10.71 11.46
CA LEU A 208 4.02 -11.64 10.61
C LEU A 208 3.25 -12.67 11.45
N GLN A 209 3.87 -13.23 12.50
CA GLN A 209 3.22 -14.17 13.43
C GLN A 209 2.02 -13.52 14.13
N ILE A 210 2.17 -12.31 14.65
CA ILE A 210 1.08 -11.56 15.28
C ILE A 210 -0.07 -11.35 14.29
N ARG A 211 0.21 -10.94 13.06
CA ARG A 211 -0.80 -10.77 12.00
C ARG A 211 -1.52 -12.08 11.67
N ALA A 212 -0.77 -13.18 11.51
CA ALA A 212 -1.35 -14.50 11.24
C ALA A 212 -2.26 -14.96 12.39
N LYS A 213 -1.86 -14.71 13.63
CA LYS A 213 -2.66 -15.04 14.82
C LYS A 213 -3.94 -14.21 14.91
N GLU A 214 -3.81 -12.86 14.80
CA GLU A 214 -4.96 -11.96 14.97
C GLU A 214 -5.97 -12.06 13.82
N PHE A 215 -5.51 -12.15 12.56
CA PHE A 215 -6.39 -12.13 11.41
C PHE A 215 -6.86 -13.52 10.93
N ASN A 216 -6.07 -14.56 11.19
CA ASN A 216 -6.34 -15.91 10.66
C ASN A 216 -6.45 -16.97 11.75
N GLY A 217 -6.24 -16.63 13.03
CA GLY A 217 -6.24 -17.57 14.15
C GLY A 217 -5.13 -18.61 14.07
N MET A 218 -4.05 -18.33 13.31
CA MET A 218 -2.98 -19.28 13.01
C MET A 218 -1.72 -18.96 13.79
N ASP A 219 -1.20 -19.95 14.49
CA ASP A 219 0.14 -19.90 15.07
C ASP A 219 1.13 -20.34 13.98
N LEU A 220 1.94 -19.38 13.50
CA LEU A 220 2.85 -19.55 12.37
C LEU A 220 4.27 -19.70 12.89
N ASP A 221 4.96 -20.81 12.59
CA ASP A 221 6.40 -20.95 12.74
C ASP A 221 7.13 -20.82 11.40
N LYS A 222 8.46 -20.83 11.42
CA LYS A 222 9.26 -20.65 10.20
C LYS A 222 9.10 -21.78 9.21
N ASP A 223 8.86 -23.01 9.66
CA ASP A 223 8.74 -24.17 8.78
C ASP A 223 7.38 -24.18 8.10
N SER A 224 6.29 -23.98 8.83
CA SER A 224 4.94 -23.84 8.28
C SER A 224 4.83 -22.61 7.36
N PHE A 225 5.49 -21.50 7.71
CA PHE A 225 5.59 -20.33 6.82
C PHE A 225 6.24 -20.68 5.49
N ARG A 226 7.40 -21.37 5.51
CA ARG A 226 8.12 -21.77 4.28
C ARG A 226 7.29 -22.73 3.45
N GLU A 227 6.66 -23.71 4.07
CA GLU A 227 5.77 -24.67 3.38
C GLU A 227 4.60 -23.94 2.70
N MET A 228 3.89 -23.09 3.44
CA MET A 228 2.76 -22.31 2.90
C MET A 228 3.20 -21.41 1.75
N LEU A 229 4.33 -20.72 1.90
CA LEU A 229 4.85 -19.85 0.86
C LEU A 229 5.19 -20.65 -0.39
N ASN A 230 5.93 -21.72 -0.27
CA ASN A 230 6.35 -22.57 -1.41
C ASN A 230 5.12 -23.16 -2.11
N ASN A 231 4.13 -23.65 -1.37
CA ASN A 231 2.87 -24.14 -1.94
C ASN A 231 2.14 -23.02 -2.71
N ARG A 232 2.09 -21.81 -2.16
CA ARG A 232 1.48 -20.66 -2.83
C ARG A 232 2.22 -20.29 -4.12
N LEU A 233 3.55 -20.23 -4.07
CA LEU A 233 4.39 -19.88 -5.20
C LEU A 233 4.34 -20.96 -6.31
N ALA A 234 4.34 -22.24 -5.95
CA ALA A 234 4.29 -23.34 -6.90
C ALA A 234 2.93 -23.50 -7.60
N SER A 235 1.83 -23.25 -6.88
CA SER A 235 0.46 -23.52 -7.38
C SER A 235 -0.20 -22.36 -8.10
N SER A 236 0.37 -21.16 -8.04
CA SER A 236 -0.24 -19.96 -8.64
C SER A 236 -0.04 -19.90 -10.15
N ASP A 237 -1.05 -19.45 -10.88
CA ASP A 237 -0.93 -19.16 -12.31
C ASP A 237 -0.09 -17.89 -12.51
N ILE A 238 1.16 -18.07 -12.92
CA ILE A 238 2.12 -16.97 -13.10
C ILE A 238 1.69 -15.99 -14.19
N GLN A 239 0.92 -16.44 -15.18
CA GLN A 239 0.43 -15.54 -16.24
C GLN A 239 -0.63 -14.58 -15.71
N LEU A 240 -1.52 -15.05 -14.83
CA LEU A 240 -2.49 -14.19 -14.14
C LEU A 240 -1.78 -13.18 -13.22
N VAL A 241 -0.71 -13.61 -12.53
CA VAL A 241 0.14 -12.73 -11.71
C VAL A 241 0.74 -11.61 -12.55
N LYS A 242 1.37 -11.94 -13.70
CA LYS A 242 1.97 -10.98 -14.64
C LYS A 242 0.92 -9.99 -15.17
N ASN A 243 -0.24 -10.50 -15.60
CA ASN A 243 -1.30 -9.67 -16.17
C ASN A 243 -1.87 -8.66 -15.16
N ASP A 244 -2.02 -9.05 -13.88
CA ASP A 244 -2.53 -8.13 -12.83
C ASP A 244 -1.54 -7.01 -12.52
N VAL A 245 -0.23 -7.28 -12.53
CA VAL A 245 0.77 -6.26 -12.15
C VAL A 245 1.24 -5.39 -13.31
N SER A 246 1.26 -5.92 -14.52
CA SER A 246 1.82 -5.25 -15.71
C SER A 246 1.36 -3.79 -15.91
N PRO A 247 0.08 -3.42 -15.69
CA PRO A 247 -0.36 -2.02 -15.85
C PRO A 247 0.29 -1.01 -14.88
N PHE A 248 0.90 -1.51 -13.81
CA PHE A 248 1.51 -0.68 -12.76
C PHE A 248 3.03 -0.57 -12.88
N VAL A 249 3.67 -1.45 -13.63
CA VAL A 249 5.13 -1.56 -13.72
C VAL A 249 5.67 -0.56 -14.73
N GLU A 250 6.76 0.14 -14.38
CA GLU A 250 7.41 1.11 -15.28
C GLU A 250 8.01 0.43 -16.51
N ASN A 251 8.62 -0.75 -16.32
CA ASN A 251 9.18 -1.57 -17.40
C ASN A 251 8.58 -2.97 -17.39
N PRO A 252 7.52 -3.25 -18.17
CA PRO A 252 6.88 -4.56 -18.22
C PRO A 252 7.81 -5.72 -18.62
N ALA A 253 8.88 -5.47 -19.40
CA ALA A 253 9.84 -6.51 -19.79
C ALA A 253 10.60 -7.11 -18.56
N SER A 254 10.62 -6.38 -17.43
CA SER A 254 11.18 -6.94 -16.19
C SER A 254 10.42 -8.17 -15.68
N LEU A 255 9.18 -8.39 -16.13
CA LEU A 255 8.36 -9.54 -15.75
C LEU A 255 8.65 -10.81 -16.58
N ASP A 256 9.47 -10.72 -17.64
CA ASP A 256 9.70 -11.85 -18.55
C ASP A 256 10.37 -13.04 -17.86
N ILE A 257 11.26 -12.76 -16.89
CA ILE A 257 11.96 -13.79 -16.10
C ILE A 257 11.03 -14.54 -15.13
N TRP A 258 9.83 -14.00 -14.84
CA TRP A 258 8.98 -14.57 -13.83
C TRP A 258 8.46 -15.95 -14.23
N SER A 259 8.72 -16.94 -13.38
CA SER A 259 8.15 -18.27 -13.37
C SER A 259 7.92 -18.73 -11.93
N ASN A 260 7.23 -19.83 -11.75
CA ASN A 260 7.05 -20.39 -10.40
C ASN A 260 8.41 -20.78 -9.81
N GLU A 261 9.30 -21.38 -10.61
CA GLU A 261 10.66 -21.76 -10.21
C GLU A 261 11.48 -20.53 -9.79
N TYR A 262 11.37 -19.42 -10.54
CA TYR A 262 12.04 -18.17 -10.18
C TYR A 262 11.63 -17.70 -8.79
N PHE A 263 10.32 -17.70 -8.48
CA PHE A 263 9.83 -17.29 -7.17
C PHE A 263 10.18 -18.26 -6.05
N LEU A 264 10.26 -19.57 -6.32
CA LEU A 264 10.75 -20.55 -5.37
C LEU A 264 12.22 -20.30 -5.02
N LEU A 265 13.09 -19.99 -6.00
CA LEU A 265 14.48 -19.61 -5.76
C LEU A 265 14.58 -18.29 -4.94
N LEU A 266 13.66 -17.35 -5.15
CA LEU A 266 13.62 -16.13 -4.33
C LEU A 266 13.22 -16.43 -2.88
N SER A 267 12.30 -17.37 -2.65
CA SER A 267 11.84 -17.73 -1.30
C SER A 267 12.96 -18.25 -0.41
N GLU A 268 13.96 -18.94 -0.99
CA GLU A 268 15.15 -19.44 -0.28
C GLU A 268 16.04 -18.32 0.27
N ARG A 269 15.94 -17.11 -0.31
CA ARG A 269 16.77 -15.95 0.04
C ARG A 269 16.14 -15.06 1.15
N ILE A 270 14.98 -15.43 1.67
CA ILE A 270 14.33 -14.68 2.75
C ILE A 270 15.23 -14.68 3.97
N LYS A 271 15.57 -13.47 4.42
CA LYS A 271 16.23 -13.24 5.70
C LYS A 271 15.18 -12.87 6.73
N PHE A 272 15.37 -13.27 7.97
CA PHE A 272 14.49 -12.92 9.09
C PHE A 272 15.17 -11.86 9.97
N PHE A 273 14.34 -10.90 10.41
CA PHE A 273 14.72 -9.89 11.39
C PHE A 273 14.44 -10.41 12.79
#